data_c62160f50d1b7c4bbaf45dc25a9cd863
#
_entry.id   c62160f50d1b7c4bbaf45dc25a9cd863
#
_cell.length_a   1.000
_cell.length_b   1.000
_cell.length_c   1.000
_cell.angle_alpha   90.00
_cell.angle_beta   90.00
_cell.angle_gamma   90.00
#
_symmetry.space_group_name_H-M   'P 1'
#
loop_
_entity.id
_entity.type
_entity.pdbx_description
1 polymer ?
#
loop_
_entity_poly.entity_id
_entity_poly.type
_entity_poly.pdbx_seq_one_letter_code
_entity_poly.pdbx_strand_id
1 'polypeptide(L)'
;MRERTGTDGSDHGSGEGSETTSRVSRRSVLTSVTALGAVTLAGCTGDDDGGDDGGDDGDLSVAIISSDAGFGDRAFNDLALEGLENAQDEQDFELNQIEETDIAAFGDAQAEAAEGNDLVVLVGFQHTADLKDNAPEFPDTYWMLINEYVDEDNVAGYVWANHEMSYLAGVQAGTITNFDLEHDGSSNNPDESHIGFVGGQEVPLIEAFERAYVAGAERVNPDVEVSIGYAGSFEDPSAGEEVAQSQYEDGADLIYHASAGTGPGIFDAAQAADRFAIGVDADQSRTLDEYSDVIIGSAVKYINEGTYDCATAVATDDWDSVAGSNVLGLEEEAVDLVVGQEFEDLMPDELDENIEDARQAIIDGDVDVPCDHDGC
;
A
#
# COMPACT_ATOMS: atom_id res chain seq x y z
N MET A 1 48.18 -41.33 -22.60
CA MET A 1 48.08 -41.88 -23.96
C MET A 1 47.11 -40.98 -24.70
N ARG A 2 47.69 -40.11 -25.45
CA ARG A 2 47.60 -39.83 -26.90
C ARG A 2 46.23 -39.27 -27.29
N GLU A 3 46.19 -38.04 -27.61
CA GLU A 3 46.63 -37.24 -28.78
C GLU A 3 45.47 -37.02 -29.72
N ARG A 4 45.08 -35.73 -29.87
CA ARG A 4 45.35 -34.85 -31.03
C ARG A 4 44.64 -35.34 -32.30
N THR A 5 43.98 -34.49 -33.02
CA THR A 5 44.31 -33.31 -33.86
C THR A 5 43.01 -32.91 -34.51
N GLY A 6 42.63 -31.71 -34.87
CA GLY A 6 43.35 -30.64 -35.54
C GLY A 6 42.68 -30.29 -36.83
N THR A 7 42.66 -29.00 -37.08
CA THR A 7 42.73 -28.21 -38.33
C THR A 7 41.43 -28.01 -39.08
N ASP A 8 41.10 -26.88 -39.51
CA ASP A 8 41.69 -25.63 -40.03
C ASP A 8 40.87 -25.21 -41.27
N GLY A 9 40.80 -23.95 -41.57
CA GLY A 9 40.49 -23.43 -42.91
C GLY A 9 39.37 -22.41 -42.96
N SER A 10 39.64 -21.10 -42.71
CA SER A 10 39.81 -20.01 -43.70
C SER A 10 38.72 -19.96 -44.78
N ASP A 11 38.10 -18.87 -45.17
CA ASP A 11 38.69 -17.62 -45.59
C ASP A 11 37.59 -16.63 -46.06
N HIS A 12 37.79 -15.34 -45.85
CA HIS A 12 37.44 -14.15 -46.62
C HIS A 12 36.03 -13.90 -47.20
N GLY A 13 35.59 -12.70 -46.94
CA GLY A 13 34.61 -11.98 -47.76
C GLY A 13 34.25 -10.61 -47.21
N SER A 14 35.11 -9.62 -47.46
CA SER A 14 34.88 -8.20 -47.30
C SER A 14 33.75 -7.72 -48.21
N GLY A 15 32.91 -6.79 -47.66
CA GLY A 15 31.90 -6.07 -48.44
C GLY A 15 31.49 -4.80 -47.69
N GLU A 16 32.19 -3.71 -47.98
CA GLU A 16 31.82 -2.33 -47.64
C GLU A 16 30.53 -1.93 -48.39
N GLY A 17 29.69 -1.16 -47.77
CA GLY A 17 28.54 -0.57 -48.44
C GLY A 17 27.65 0.29 -47.54
N SER A 18 28.10 1.53 -47.32
CA SER A 18 27.37 2.78 -47.52
C SER A 18 26.10 3.05 -46.64
N GLU A 19 26.30 4.06 -45.83
CA GLU A 19 25.27 4.88 -45.13
C GLU A 19 24.09 5.28 -46.01
N THR A 20 22.89 5.23 -45.41
CA THR A 20 21.90 6.27 -45.69
C THR A 20 21.00 6.46 -44.47
N THR A 21 21.23 7.51 -43.75
CA THR A 21 20.34 8.13 -42.80
C THR A 21 19.06 8.59 -43.49
N SER A 22 17.91 8.12 -43.03
CA SER A 22 16.63 8.71 -43.39
C SER A 22 15.84 9.00 -42.11
N ARG A 23 15.91 10.24 -41.69
CA ARG A 23 15.02 10.87 -40.72
C ARG A 23 13.64 10.98 -41.39
N VAL A 24 12.66 10.28 -40.82
CA VAL A 24 11.24 10.49 -41.17
C VAL A 24 10.60 11.39 -40.12
N SER A 25 10.43 12.65 -40.51
CA SER A 25 9.64 13.65 -39.82
C SER A 25 8.14 13.29 -39.95
N ARG A 26 7.46 13.09 -38.84
CA ARG A 26 5.99 13.01 -38.82
C ARG A 26 5.46 14.43 -38.65
N ARG A 27 4.93 15.00 -39.72
CA ARG A 27 4.10 16.21 -39.69
C ARG A 27 2.79 15.92 -40.39
N SER A 28 1.70 16.08 -39.64
CA SER A 28 0.41 16.67 -40.02
C SER A 28 -0.41 16.01 -41.12
N VAL A 29 -1.57 15.48 -40.76
CA VAL A 29 -2.76 15.49 -41.60
C VAL A 29 -3.87 16.22 -40.87
N LEU A 30 -4.07 17.49 -41.21
CA LEU A 30 -5.26 18.28 -40.97
C LEU A 30 -6.31 17.90 -42.03
N THR A 31 -7.48 17.49 -41.58
CA THR A 31 -8.67 17.45 -42.48
C THR A 31 -9.70 18.45 -41.99
N SER A 32 -9.80 19.52 -42.72
CA SER A 32 -10.77 20.61 -42.58
C SER A 32 -12.18 20.15 -42.97
N VAL A 33 -13.18 20.45 -42.15
CA VAL A 33 -14.58 20.55 -42.58
C VAL A 33 -15.10 21.95 -42.27
N THR A 34 -15.38 22.66 -43.32
CA THR A 34 -15.97 24.01 -43.34
C THR A 34 -17.46 23.94 -43.15
N ALA A 35 -18.04 24.72 -42.23
CA ALA A 35 -19.43 25.15 -42.33
C ALA A 35 -19.53 26.64 -41.94
N LEU A 36 -20.03 27.43 -42.91
CA LEU A 36 -20.30 28.86 -42.82
C LEU A 36 -21.46 29.19 -41.88
N GLY A 37 -21.30 30.23 -41.11
CA GLY A 37 -22.38 30.95 -40.47
C GLY A 37 -21.91 32.32 -40.00
N ALA A 38 -22.20 33.34 -40.80
CA ALA A 38 -21.88 34.73 -40.50
C ALA A 38 -23.00 35.40 -39.70
N VAL A 39 -22.70 36.15 -38.65
CA VAL A 39 -23.46 37.34 -38.20
C VAL A 39 -22.55 38.33 -37.46
N THR A 40 -22.36 39.45 -38.07
CA THR A 40 -22.19 40.89 -37.75
C THR A 40 -21.69 41.38 -36.39
N LEU A 41 -20.70 42.23 -36.56
CA LEU A 41 -20.07 43.28 -35.76
C LEU A 41 -20.98 44.08 -34.81
N ALA A 42 -20.50 44.37 -33.62
CA ALA A 42 -20.54 45.71 -33.03
C ALA A 42 -19.29 45.87 -32.12
N GLY A 43 -18.46 46.84 -32.42
CA GLY A 43 -17.24 47.15 -31.70
C GLY A 43 -17.50 47.99 -30.45
N CYS A 44 -16.57 47.89 -29.48
CA CYS A 44 -16.22 48.98 -28.58
C CYS A 44 -14.73 48.87 -28.27
N THR A 45 -13.99 49.93 -28.60
CA THR A 45 -12.63 50.18 -28.21
C THR A 45 -12.58 50.55 -26.72
N GLY A 46 -11.72 49.92 -25.98
CA GLY A 46 -11.32 50.30 -24.64
C GLY A 46 -9.92 49.74 -24.41
N ASP A 47 -8.92 50.62 -24.49
CA ASP A 47 -7.56 50.34 -24.00
C ASP A 47 -7.63 50.21 -22.47
N ASP A 48 -7.23 49.11 -21.92
CA ASP A 48 -6.72 49.00 -20.56
C ASP A 48 -5.55 48.02 -20.54
N ASP A 49 -4.38 48.56 -20.25
CA ASP A 49 -3.18 47.84 -19.89
C ASP A 49 -3.41 47.12 -18.57
N GLY A 50 -3.71 45.85 -18.60
CA GLY A 50 -3.68 44.91 -17.48
C GLY A 50 -2.81 43.75 -17.89
N GLY A 51 -1.64 43.59 -17.29
CA GLY A 51 -0.81 42.44 -17.47
C GLY A 51 -1.59 41.18 -17.14
N ASP A 52 -1.82 40.39 -18.13
CA ASP A 52 -2.26 39.00 -18.04
C ASP A 52 -1.00 38.20 -17.68
N ASP A 53 -0.79 37.98 -16.38
CA ASP A 53 -0.01 36.85 -15.93
C ASP A 53 -0.91 35.63 -16.22
N GLY A 54 -0.82 35.16 -17.45
CA GLY A 54 -1.38 33.89 -17.85
C GLY A 54 -0.64 32.80 -17.12
N GLY A 55 -1.08 32.48 -15.91
CA GLY A 55 -0.89 31.14 -15.37
C GLY A 55 -1.50 30.18 -16.37
N ASP A 56 -0.78 29.20 -16.78
CA ASP A 56 -1.26 28.06 -17.50
C ASP A 56 -2.20 27.34 -16.51
N ASP A 57 -3.51 27.68 -16.53
CA ASP A 57 -4.56 26.94 -15.81
C ASP A 57 -4.75 25.60 -16.55
N GLY A 58 -3.70 24.77 -16.58
CA GLY A 58 -3.84 23.35 -16.87
C GLY A 58 -4.58 22.72 -15.70
N ASP A 59 -5.65 21.98 -15.97
CA ASP A 59 -6.32 21.19 -14.95
C ASP A 59 -5.29 20.28 -14.29
N LEU A 60 -5.21 20.29 -12.95
CA LEU A 60 -4.30 19.45 -12.16
C LEU A 60 -4.52 17.97 -12.53
N SER A 61 -3.44 17.21 -12.69
CA SER A 61 -3.50 15.78 -13.02
C SER A 61 -2.73 14.95 -12.00
N VAL A 62 -3.36 13.89 -11.52
CA VAL A 62 -2.83 12.98 -10.51
C VAL A 62 -2.82 11.57 -11.06
N ALA A 63 -1.70 10.88 -10.94
CA ALA A 63 -1.63 9.44 -11.21
C ALA A 63 -1.43 8.65 -9.92
N ILE A 64 -1.96 7.44 -9.88
CA ILE A 64 -1.66 6.44 -8.85
C ILE A 64 -1.19 5.16 -9.53
N ILE A 65 -0.07 4.60 -9.04
CA ILE A 65 0.49 3.33 -9.51
C ILE A 65 0.38 2.31 -8.38
N SER A 66 -0.23 1.16 -8.67
CA SER A 66 -0.42 0.09 -7.68
C SER A 66 0.89 -0.53 -7.19
N SER A 67 0.83 -1.22 -6.05
CA SER A 67 1.87 -2.19 -5.66
C SER A 67 1.79 -3.46 -6.54
N ASP A 68 2.72 -4.40 -6.32
CA ASP A 68 2.70 -5.72 -6.96
C ASP A 68 1.42 -6.54 -6.68
N ALA A 69 0.67 -6.21 -5.64
CA ALA A 69 -0.63 -6.83 -5.35
C ALA A 69 -1.79 -6.34 -6.26
N GLY A 70 -1.63 -5.20 -6.95
CA GLY A 70 -2.66 -4.62 -7.80
C GLY A 70 -3.83 -4.01 -7.03
N PHE A 71 -4.77 -3.39 -7.77
CA PHE A 71 -6.03 -2.88 -7.21
C PHE A 71 -7.06 -4.00 -7.02
N GLY A 72 -8.06 -3.76 -6.17
CA GLY A 72 -9.09 -4.73 -5.82
C GLY A 72 -8.69 -5.65 -4.65
N ASP A 73 -7.64 -5.28 -3.91
CA ASP A 73 -7.19 -5.98 -2.70
C ASP A 73 -8.08 -5.69 -1.47
N ARG A 74 -9.02 -4.73 -1.60
CA ARG A 74 -9.97 -4.26 -0.58
C ARG A 74 -9.30 -3.87 0.74
N ALA A 75 -8.04 -3.43 0.64
CA ALA A 75 -7.20 -3.00 1.76
C ALA A 75 -6.19 -1.96 1.28
N PHE A 76 -4.90 -2.29 1.16
CA PHE A 76 -3.77 -1.37 0.98
C PHE A 76 -3.88 -0.49 -0.28
N ASN A 77 -4.02 -1.12 -1.47
CA ASN A 77 -4.10 -0.38 -2.73
C ASN A 77 -5.42 0.38 -2.88
N ASP A 78 -6.53 -0.26 -2.49
CA ASP A 78 -7.85 0.34 -2.62
C ASP A 78 -8.04 1.53 -1.67
N LEU A 79 -7.47 1.50 -0.44
CA LEU A 79 -7.47 2.64 0.46
C LEU A 79 -6.70 3.84 -0.10
N ALA A 80 -5.54 3.58 -0.73
CA ALA A 80 -4.76 4.64 -1.37
C ALA A 80 -5.53 5.32 -2.52
N LEU A 81 -6.26 4.54 -3.31
CA LEU A 81 -7.12 5.04 -4.37
C LEU A 81 -8.33 5.80 -3.81
N GLU A 82 -9.00 5.26 -2.78
CA GLU A 82 -10.16 5.89 -2.13
C GLU A 82 -9.86 7.31 -1.66
N GLY A 83 -8.67 7.54 -1.05
CA GLY A 83 -8.30 8.88 -0.61
C GLY A 83 -8.15 9.87 -1.76
N LEU A 84 -7.61 9.44 -2.91
CA LEU A 84 -7.54 10.28 -4.12
C LEU A 84 -8.91 10.53 -4.74
N GLU A 85 -9.80 9.53 -4.74
CA GLU A 85 -11.19 9.71 -5.20
C GLU A 85 -11.94 10.70 -4.31
N ASN A 86 -11.75 10.62 -2.98
CA ASN A 86 -12.32 11.57 -2.03
C ASN A 86 -11.75 13.00 -2.23
N ALA A 87 -10.45 13.13 -2.48
CA ALA A 87 -9.84 14.42 -2.79
C ALA A 87 -10.36 14.97 -4.12
N GLN A 88 -10.55 14.13 -5.15
CA GLN A 88 -11.11 14.51 -6.46
C GLN A 88 -12.55 15.04 -6.35
N ASP A 89 -13.35 14.53 -5.43
CA ASP A 89 -14.72 15.02 -5.19
C ASP A 89 -14.74 16.48 -4.65
N GLU A 90 -13.66 16.93 -4.01
CA GLU A 90 -13.54 18.27 -3.42
C GLU A 90 -12.62 19.20 -4.22
N GLN A 91 -11.63 18.65 -4.92
CA GLN A 91 -10.65 19.37 -5.73
C GLN A 91 -10.86 18.99 -7.21
N ASP A 92 -10.63 19.92 -8.12
CA ASP A 92 -10.82 19.68 -9.56
C ASP A 92 -9.50 19.19 -10.16
N PHE A 93 -9.36 17.87 -10.35
CA PHE A 93 -8.20 17.27 -11.01
C PHE A 93 -8.59 15.99 -11.79
N GLU A 94 -7.77 15.62 -12.78
CA GLU A 94 -7.88 14.35 -13.48
C GLU A 94 -7.14 13.25 -12.70
N LEU A 95 -7.82 12.12 -12.41
CA LEU A 95 -7.22 10.97 -11.73
C LEU A 95 -6.94 9.84 -12.73
N ASN A 96 -5.67 9.45 -12.85
CA ASN A 96 -5.15 8.42 -13.74
C ASN A 96 -4.73 7.19 -12.92
N GLN A 97 -5.53 6.13 -12.96
CA GLN A 97 -5.23 4.86 -12.29
C GLN A 97 -4.38 3.97 -13.20
N ILE A 98 -3.22 3.54 -12.71
CA ILE A 98 -2.26 2.68 -13.40
C ILE A 98 -2.07 1.42 -12.56
N GLU A 99 -2.55 0.28 -13.05
CA GLU A 99 -2.26 -1.01 -12.47
C GLU A 99 -1.00 -1.59 -13.10
N GLU A 100 0.06 -1.70 -12.32
CA GLU A 100 1.29 -2.38 -12.70
C GLU A 100 1.70 -3.33 -11.58
N THR A 101 1.82 -4.60 -11.87
CA THR A 101 2.14 -5.65 -10.89
C THR A 101 3.51 -6.30 -11.13
N ASP A 102 4.17 -5.98 -12.25
CA ASP A 102 5.55 -6.41 -12.49
C ASP A 102 6.52 -5.37 -11.92
N ILE A 103 7.13 -5.68 -10.79
CA ILE A 103 8.13 -4.81 -10.14
C ILE A 103 9.23 -4.36 -11.12
N ALA A 104 9.60 -5.20 -12.09
CA ALA A 104 10.62 -4.83 -13.07
C ALA A 104 10.16 -3.75 -14.07
N ALA A 105 8.86 -3.48 -14.16
CA ALA A 105 8.27 -2.44 -15.00
C ALA A 105 7.98 -1.12 -14.24
N PHE A 106 8.13 -1.09 -12.91
CA PHE A 106 7.79 0.08 -12.09
C PHE A 106 8.53 1.34 -12.51
N GLY A 107 9.82 1.27 -12.83
CA GLY A 107 10.59 2.42 -13.27
C GLY A 107 10.06 3.06 -14.56
N ASP A 108 9.70 2.23 -15.53
CA ASP A 108 9.12 2.70 -16.80
C ASP A 108 7.71 3.28 -16.57
N ALA A 109 6.88 2.64 -15.72
CA ALA A 109 5.54 3.12 -15.38
C ALA A 109 5.58 4.47 -14.63
N GLN A 110 6.51 4.64 -13.68
CA GLN A 110 6.75 5.93 -12.99
C GLN A 110 7.13 7.04 -13.96
N ALA A 111 8.08 6.78 -14.85
CA ALA A 111 8.53 7.77 -15.83
C ALA A 111 7.42 8.16 -16.82
N GLU A 112 6.61 7.20 -17.29
CA GLU A 112 5.46 7.47 -18.17
C GLU A 112 4.38 8.28 -17.44
N ALA A 113 4.10 7.97 -16.18
CA ALA A 113 3.16 8.71 -15.36
C ALA A 113 3.62 10.16 -15.13
N ALA A 114 4.91 10.38 -14.85
CA ALA A 114 5.47 11.70 -14.61
C ALA A 114 5.44 12.62 -15.85
N GLU A 115 5.49 12.07 -17.07
CA GLU A 115 5.39 12.89 -18.30
C GLU A 115 4.03 13.58 -18.47
N GLY A 116 2.99 13.13 -17.75
CA GLY A 116 1.62 13.59 -17.96
C GLY A 116 0.87 13.97 -16.69
N ASN A 117 1.48 13.90 -15.51
CA ASN A 117 0.81 14.19 -14.26
C ASN A 117 1.66 15.11 -13.35
N ASP A 118 0.97 15.95 -12.60
CA ASP A 118 1.59 16.87 -11.63
C ASP A 118 1.95 16.18 -10.32
N LEU A 119 1.16 15.17 -9.92
CA LEU A 119 1.40 14.29 -8.78
C LEU A 119 1.35 12.82 -9.23
N VAL A 120 2.32 12.03 -8.78
CA VAL A 120 2.32 10.57 -8.93
C VAL A 120 2.38 9.91 -7.55
N VAL A 121 1.34 9.16 -7.21
CA VAL A 121 1.24 8.40 -5.97
C VAL A 121 1.68 6.96 -6.22
N LEU A 122 2.67 6.51 -5.46
CA LEU A 122 3.29 5.19 -5.57
C LEU A 122 2.89 4.32 -4.37
N VAL A 123 2.12 3.28 -4.63
CA VAL A 123 1.60 2.42 -3.56
C VAL A 123 2.59 1.32 -3.22
N GLY A 124 3.36 1.52 -2.15
CA GLY A 124 4.23 0.50 -1.58
C GLY A 124 5.73 0.76 -1.77
N PHE A 125 6.49 0.21 -0.83
CA PHE A 125 7.95 0.36 -0.75
C PHE A 125 8.71 -0.21 -1.96
N GLN A 126 8.09 -1.09 -2.74
CA GLN A 126 8.68 -1.70 -3.94
C GLN A 126 9.07 -0.67 -4.99
N HIS A 127 8.41 0.49 -5.00
CA HIS A 127 8.69 1.61 -5.90
C HIS A 127 9.95 2.41 -5.55
N THR A 128 10.50 2.23 -4.33
CA THR A 128 11.57 3.08 -3.77
C THR A 128 12.84 3.13 -4.64
N ALA A 129 13.25 1.97 -5.19
CA ALA A 129 14.50 1.90 -5.95
C ALA A 129 14.43 2.73 -7.24
N ASP A 130 13.32 2.64 -7.96
CA ASP A 130 13.11 3.35 -9.21
C ASP A 130 12.79 4.84 -8.96
N LEU A 131 12.08 5.18 -7.88
CA LEU A 131 11.81 6.56 -7.51
C LEU A 131 13.10 7.35 -7.21
N LYS A 132 14.12 6.73 -6.61
CA LYS A 132 15.43 7.37 -6.40
C LYS A 132 16.08 7.84 -7.69
N ASP A 133 15.82 7.15 -8.79
CA ASP A 133 16.32 7.53 -10.11
C ASP A 133 15.35 8.51 -10.81
N ASN A 134 14.02 8.31 -10.68
CA ASN A 134 13.02 9.10 -11.40
C ASN A 134 12.74 10.47 -10.76
N ALA A 135 12.67 10.58 -9.42
CA ALA A 135 12.35 11.87 -8.78
C ALA A 135 13.26 13.02 -9.21
N PRO A 136 14.60 12.87 -9.26
CA PRO A 136 15.48 13.93 -9.75
C PRO A 136 15.43 14.15 -11.28
N GLU A 137 14.95 13.16 -12.08
CA GLU A 137 14.78 13.29 -13.53
C GLU A 137 13.51 14.06 -13.89
N PHE A 138 12.50 14.05 -13.02
CA PHE A 138 11.21 14.75 -13.16
C PHE A 138 11.01 15.78 -12.04
N PRO A 139 11.80 16.85 -11.98
CA PRO A 139 11.78 17.80 -10.85
C PRO A 139 10.52 18.67 -10.76
N ASP A 140 9.72 18.71 -11.83
CA ASP A 140 8.45 19.45 -11.89
C ASP A 140 7.24 18.58 -11.50
N THR A 141 7.44 17.28 -11.28
CA THR A 141 6.42 16.32 -10.80
C THR A 141 6.57 16.11 -9.30
N TYR A 142 5.48 16.20 -8.56
CA TYR A 142 5.42 15.79 -7.16
C TYR A 142 5.21 14.27 -7.04
N TRP A 143 5.81 13.68 -6.01
CA TRP A 143 5.74 12.25 -5.76
C TRP A 143 5.28 11.97 -4.35
N MET A 144 4.31 11.08 -4.19
CA MET A 144 4.01 10.47 -2.91
C MET A 144 4.48 9.02 -2.93
N LEU A 145 5.23 8.61 -1.91
CA LEU A 145 5.64 7.22 -1.72
C LEU A 145 5.04 6.68 -0.43
N ILE A 146 4.32 5.56 -0.52
CA ILE A 146 3.66 4.91 0.62
C ILE A 146 4.56 3.79 1.18
N ASN A 147 4.72 3.77 2.51
CA ASN A 147 5.52 2.82 3.30
C ASN A 147 7.05 2.95 3.10
N GLU A 148 7.54 4.06 2.60
CA GLU A 148 8.98 4.35 2.51
C GLU A 148 9.19 5.85 2.20
N TYR A 149 10.43 6.31 2.23
CA TYR A 149 10.83 7.68 1.94
C TYR A 149 12.05 7.74 1.03
N VAL A 150 12.07 8.74 0.14
CA VAL A 150 13.22 9.12 -0.69
C VAL A 150 13.55 10.59 -0.44
N ASP A 151 14.81 10.91 -0.09
CA ASP A 151 15.26 12.24 0.31
C ASP A 151 15.48 13.14 -0.95
N GLU A 152 14.35 13.61 -1.52
CA GLU A 152 14.29 14.55 -2.63
C GLU A 152 13.22 15.62 -2.35
N ASP A 153 13.45 16.87 -2.80
CA ASP A 153 12.59 18.03 -2.48
C ASP A 153 11.15 17.88 -3.02
N ASN A 154 10.95 17.08 -4.06
CA ASN A 154 9.66 16.81 -4.70
C ASN A 154 9.04 15.49 -4.28
N VAL A 155 9.49 14.88 -3.17
CA VAL A 155 8.96 13.62 -2.63
C VAL A 155 8.35 13.83 -1.26
N ALA A 156 7.13 13.33 -1.08
CA ALA A 156 6.45 13.13 0.19
C ALA A 156 6.43 11.62 0.49
N GLY A 157 7.21 11.17 1.46
CA GLY A 157 7.15 9.79 1.96
C GLY A 157 6.16 9.70 3.10
N TYR A 158 5.23 8.77 3.01
CA TYR A 158 4.24 8.51 4.05
C TYR A 158 4.46 7.12 4.63
N VAL A 159 4.84 7.07 5.88
CA VAL A 159 5.15 5.84 6.62
C VAL A 159 4.20 5.74 7.80
N TRP A 160 3.32 4.76 7.77
CA TRP A 160 2.49 4.44 8.93
C TRP A 160 3.27 3.58 9.91
N ALA A 161 3.08 3.83 11.21
CA ALA A 161 3.69 3.04 12.28
C ALA A 161 3.05 1.64 12.36
N ASN A 162 3.32 0.83 11.32
CA ASN A 162 2.77 -0.52 11.15
C ASN A 162 3.03 -1.42 12.37
N HIS A 163 4.14 -1.22 13.06
CA HIS A 163 4.50 -1.92 14.29
C HIS A 163 3.56 -1.56 15.45
N GLU A 164 3.08 -0.31 15.54
CA GLU A 164 2.16 0.09 16.62
C GLU A 164 0.80 -0.58 16.48
N MET A 165 0.18 -0.56 15.28
CA MET A 165 -1.09 -1.24 15.07
C MET A 165 -0.97 -2.77 15.22
N SER A 166 0.17 -3.35 14.79
CA SER A 166 0.42 -4.78 14.93
C SER A 166 0.61 -5.19 16.39
N TYR A 167 1.19 -4.30 17.21
CA TYR A 167 1.26 -4.50 18.64
C TYR A 167 -0.12 -4.59 19.27
N LEU A 168 -1.05 -3.70 18.89
CA LEU A 168 -2.44 -3.74 19.34
C LEU A 168 -3.15 -5.03 18.87
N ALA A 169 -2.91 -5.49 17.63
CA ALA A 169 -3.40 -6.78 17.16
C ALA A 169 -2.87 -7.94 18.00
N GLY A 170 -1.61 -7.88 18.41
CA GLY A 170 -1.01 -8.83 19.35
C GLY A 170 -1.70 -8.80 20.73
N VAL A 171 -1.99 -7.62 21.26
CA VAL A 171 -2.74 -7.45 22.51
C VAL A 171 -4.14 -8.05 22.38
N GLN A 172 -4.84 -7.84 21.27
CA GLN A 172 -6.13 -8.49 21.01
C GLN A 172 -5.99 -10.02 21.00
N ALA A 173 -5.06 -10.54 20.21
CA ALA A 173 -4.85 -11.96 20.08
C ALA A 173 -4.49 -12.63 21.41
N GLY A 174 -3.52 -12.08 22.13
CA GLY A 174 -3.08 -12.60 23.44
C GLY A 174 -4.16 -12.52 24.52
N THR A 175 -5.07 -11.54 24.43
CA THR A 175 -6.22 -11.44 25.33
C THR A 175 -7.27 -12.50 24.98
N ILE A 176 -7.71 -12.53 23.70
CA ILE A 176 -8.85 -13.35 23.27
C ILE A 176 -8.54 -14.85 23.34
N THR A 177 -7.33 -15.29 23.07
CA THR A 177 -6.97 -16.72 23.16
C THR A 177 -7.17 -17.32 24.57
N ASN A 178 -7.30 -16.48 25.62
CA ASN A 178 -7.59 -16.92 26.98
C ASN A 178 -9.11 -16.91 27.34
N PHE A 179 -9.96 -16.42 26.43
CA PHE A 179 -11.41 -16.37 26.63
C PHE A 179 -12.11 -17.49 25.87
N ASP A 180 -13.29 -17.87 26.31
CA ASP A 180 -14.17 -18.84 25.64
C ASP A 180 -15.05 -18.04 24.66
N LEU A 181 -14.54 -17.85 23.43
CA LEU A 181 -15.21 -17.13 22.34
C LEU A 181 -15.81 -18.13 21.38
N GLU A 182 -17.11 -18.05 21.17
CA GLU A 182 -17.86 -18.83 20.17
C GLU A 182 -18.73 -17.89 19.32
N HIS A 183 -18.64 -18.00 18.00
CA HIS A 183 -19.45 -17.23 17.06
C HIS A 183 -19.69 -18.04 15.77
N ASP A 184 -20.93 -18.17 15.33
CA ASP A 184 -21.42 -18.82 14.09
C ASP A 184 -20.78 -20.17 13.74
N GLY A 185 -20.32 -20.91 14.73
CA GLY A 185 -19.69 -22.23 14.59
C GLY A 185 -18.17 -22.21 14.80
N SER A 186 -17.56 -21.05 14.72
CA SER A 186 -16.14 -20.85 15.05
C SER A 186 -15.93 -20.71 16.54
N SER A 187 -14.80 -21.16 17.04
CA SER A 187 -14.42 -21.08 18.44
C SER A 187 -12.90 -21.07 18.62
N ASN A 188 -12.43 -20.47 19.70
CA ASN A 188 -11.05 -20.66 20.16
C ASN A 188 -10.93 -21.80 21.18
N ASN A 189 -9.71 -22.08 21.63
CA ASN A 189 -9.40 -23.10 22.62
C ASN A 189 -8.58 -22.51 23.78
N PRO A 190 -9.24 -21.92 24.80
CA PRO A 190 -8.53 -21.20 25.88
C PRO A 190 -7.60 -22.08 26.73
N ASP A 191 -7.64 -23.41 26.56
CA ASP A 191 -6.75 -24.34 27.26
C ASP A 191 -5.36 -24.46 26.61
N GLU A 192 -5.20 -24.05 25.33
CA GLU A 192 -3.95 -24.18 24.57
C GLU A 192 -3.19 -22.85 24.42
N SER A 193 -3.89 -21.72 24.34
CA SER A 193 -3.29 -20.38 24.25
C SER A 193 -2.26 -20.24 23.11
N HIS A 194 -2.71 -20.57 21.89
CA HIS A 194 -1.85 -20.61 20.69
C HIS A 194 -2.44 -19.71 19.61
N ILE A 195 -1.61 -18.79 19.08
CA ILE A 195 -1.97 -17.85 18.04
C ILE A 195 -1.02 -17.95 16.85
N GLY A 196 -1.39 -17.35 15.70
CA GLY A 196 -0.59 -17.38 14.50
C GLY A 196 -0.34 -16.01 13.89
N PHE A 197 0.72 -15.93 13.08
CA PHE A 197 1.01 -14.82 12.20
C PHE A 197 1.34 -15.34 10.79
N VAL A 198 0.75 -14.70 9.76
CA VAL A 198 1.08 -14.99 8.36
C VAL A 198 1.49 -13.71 7.63
N GLY A 199 2.77 -13.63 7.28
CA GLY A 199 3.31 -12.57 6.43
C GLY A 199 3.21 -12.89 4.94
N GLY A 200 3.09 -11.88 4.08
CA GLY A 200 3.16 -12.06 2.63
C GLY A 200 4.55 -12.50 2.20
N GLN A 201 5.54 -11.65 2.37
CA GLN A 201 6.95 -11.93 2.10
C GLN A 201 7.80 -11.71 3.35
N GLU A 202 8.90 -12.48 3.49
CA GLU A 202 9.87 -12.30 4.57
C GLU A 202 10.80 -11.14 4.23
N VAL A 203 10.36 -9.92 4.56
CA VAL A 203 11.09 -8.66 4.33
C VAL A 203 11.04 -7.80 5.59
N PRO A 204 11.99 -6.86 5.81
CA PRO A 204 12.10 -6.10 7.05
C PRO A 204 10.79 -5.41 7.49
N LEU A 205 10.03 -4.84 6.55
CA LEU A 205 8.73 -4.25 6.85
C LEU A 205 7.76 -5.26 7.48
N ILE A 206 7.62 -6.45 6.90
CA ILE A 206 6.68 -7.48 7.39
C ILE A 206 7.21 -8.16 8.66
N GLU A 207 8.52 -8.28 8.81
CA GLU A 207 9.13 -8.72 10.08
C GLU A 207 8.86 -7.73 11.23
N ALA A 208 8.70 -6.43 10.95
CA ALA A 208 8.30 -5.45 11.97
C ALA A 208 6.86 -5.69 12.45
N PHE A 209 5.93 -6.03 11.56
CA PHE A 209 4.57 -6.47 11.92
C PHE A 209 4.61 -7.69 12.83
N GLU A 210 5.37 -8.73 12.44
CA GLU A 210 5.51 -9.98 13.20
C GLU A 210 6.00 -9.72 14.63
N ARG A 211 7.15 -9.02 14.76
CA ARG A 211 7.79 -8.79 16.07
C ARG A 211 6.90 -7.97 16.99
N ALA A 212 6.24 -6.96 16.45
CA ALA A 212 5.31 -6.13 17.21
C ALA A 212 4.09 -6.93 17.68
N TYR A 213 3.51 -7.75 16.81
CA TYR A 213 2.42 -8.64 17.14
C TYR A 213 2.78 -9.61 18.28
N VAL A 214 3.93 -10.28 18.17
CA VAL A 214 4.43 -11.16 19.22
C VAL A 214 4.59 -10.41 20.55
N ALA A 215 5.22 -9.24 20.51
CA ALA A 215 5.45 -8.44 21.73
C ALA A 215 4.14 -7.95 22.38
N GLY A 216 3.14 -7.58 21.56
CA GLY A 216 1.82 -7.22 22.05
C GLY A 216 1.10 -8.38 22.72
N ALA A 217 1.15 -9.57 22.12
CA ALA A 217 0.56 -10.77 22.69
C ALA A 217 1.23 -11.19 24.01
N GLU A 218 2.56 -11.19 24.04
CA GLU A 218 3.34 -11.52 25.25
C GLU A 218 3.12 -10.52 26.40
N ARG A 219 2.77 -9.25 26.09
CA ARG A 219 2.44 -8.24 27.12
C ARG A 219 1.29 -8.69 28.03
N VAL A 220 0.25 -9.24 27.42
CA VAL A 220 -0.98 -9.63 28.14
C VAL A 220 -1.04 -11.13 28.45
N ASN A 221 -0.30 -11.93 27.69
CA ASN A 221 -0.22 -13.39 27.85
C ASN A 221 1.23 -13.88 27.67
N PRO A 222 2.08 -13.84 28.73
CA PRO A 222 3.49 -14.19 28.60
C PRO A 222 3.79 -15.65 28.25
N ASP A 223 2.80 -16.53 28.35
CA ASP A 223 2.93 -17.97 28.07
C ASP A 223 2.30 -18.34 26.71
N VAL A 224 1.86 -17.35 25.89
CA VAL A 224 1.27 -17.58 24.59
C VAL A 224 2.25 -18.25 23.61
N GLU A 225 1.80 -19.29 22.92
CA GLU A 225 2.54 -19.86 21.79
C GLU A 225 2.19 -19.09 20.51
N VAL A 226 3.21 -18.74 19.70
CA VAL A 226 3.01 -18.01 18.44
C VAL A 226 3.63 -18.78 17.28
N SER A 227 2.81 -19.22 16.33
CA SER A 227 3.27 -19.80 15.07
C SER A 227 3.51 -18.70 14.04
N ILE A 228 4.68 -18.70 13.41
CA ILE A 228 5.06 -17.73 12.37
C ILE A 228 5.17 -18.43 11.02
N GLY A 229 4.62 -17.82 9.98
CA GLY A 229 4.74 -18.29 8.60
C GLY A 229 4.70 -17.17 7.58
N TYR A 230 5.24 -17.44 6.39
CA TYR A 230 5.24 -16.50 5.26
C TYR A 230 4.76 -17.21 4.00
N ALA A 231 3.81 -16.59 3.30
CA ALA A 231 3.24 -17.14 2.05
C ALA A 231 4.21 -17.06 0.86
N GLY A 232 5.18 -16.14 0.92
CA GLY A 232 6.14 -15.88 -0.16
C GLY A 232 5.61 -14.95 -1.27
N SER A 233 4.38 -14.43 -1.12
CA SER A 233 3.71 -13.55 -2.08
C SER A 233 2.76 -12.59 -1.36
N PHE A 234 2.47 -11.43 -1.98
CA PHE A 234 1.40 -10.52 -1.57
C PHE A 234 0.12 -10.69 -2.41
N GLU A 235 0.12 -11.59 -3.42
CA GLU A 235 -0.96 -11.76 -4.40
C GLU A 235 -1.39 -13.23 -4.60
N ASP A 236 -1.02 -14.13 -3.69
CA ASP A 236 -1.35 -15.57 -3.79
C ASP A 236 -2.20 -16.05 -2.59
N PRO A 237 -3.56 -15.92 -2.67
CA PRO A 237 -4.44 -16.41 -1.62
C PRO A 237 -4.28 -17.90 -1.31
N SER A 238 -3.93 -18.73 -2.32
CA SER A 238 -3.76 -20.17 -2.08
C SER A 238 -2.53 -20.48 -1.23
N ALA A 239 -1.44 -19.70 -1.41
CA ALA A 239 -0.26 -19.83 -0.55
C ALA A 239 -0.57 -19.37 0.89
N GLY A 240 -1.37 -18.31 1.05
CA GLY A 240 -1.86 -17.85 2.35
C GLY A 240 -2.71 -18.92 3.06
N GLU A 241 -3.66 -19.52 2.33
CA GLU A 241 -4.51 -20.59 2.82
C GLU A 241 -3.70 -21.79 3.32
N GLU A 242 -2.68 -22.23 2.54
CA GLU A 242 -1.85 -23.39 2.93
C GLU A 242 -1.08 -23.13 4.23
N VAL A 243 -0.50 -21.93 4.39
CA VAL A 243 0.24 -21.55 5.61
C VAL A 243 -0.71 -21.47 6.81
N ALA A 244 -1.83 -20.77 6.66
CA ALA A 244 -2.82 -20.60 7.73
C ALA A 244 -3.44 -21.95 8.15
N GLN A 245 -3.80 -22.79 7.20
CA GLN A 245 -4.33 -24.12 7.47
C GLN A 245 -3.33 -24.94 8.32
N SER A 246 -2.04 -24.91 8.00
CA SER A 246 -1.02 -25.60 8.81
C SER A 246 -0.96 -25.08 10.24
N GLN A 247 -1.09 -23.77 10.46
CA GLN A 247 -1.07 -23.19 11.81
C GLN A 247 -2.34 -23.55 12.60
N TYR A 248 -3.51 -23.56 11.96
CA TYR A 248 -4.77 -24.01 12.62
C TYR A 248 -4.73 -25.52 12.92
N GLU A 249 -4.15 -26.36 12.04
CA GLU A 249 -3.96 -27.80 12.30
C GLU A 249 -3.00 -28.06 13.49
N ASP A 250 -2.04 -27.17 13.70
CA ASP A 250 -1.09 -27.20 14.82
C ASP A 250 -1.67 -26.61 16.11
N GLY A 251 -2.91 -26.07 16.07
CA GLY A 251 -3.68 -25.65 17.24
C GLY A 251 -3.84 -24.15 17.42
N ALA A 252 -3.45 -23.32 16.46
CA ALA A 252 -3.69 -21.88 16.54
C ALA A 252 -5.19 -21.56 16.62
N ASP A 253 -5.57 -20.64 17.50
CA ASP A 253 -6.96 -20.22 17.71
C ASP A 253 -7.36 -19.12 16.74
N LEU A 254 -6.42 -18.23 16.44
CA LEU A 254 -6.61 -17.09 15.59
C LEU A 254 -5.29 -16.70 14.92
N ILE A 255 -5.36 -16.15 13.72
CA ILE A 255 -4.22 -15.76 12.93
C ILE A 255 -4.34 -14.29 12.52
N TYR A 256 -3.32 -13.49 12.81
CA TYR A 256 -3.13 -12.17 12.24
C TYR A 256 -2.33 -12.26 10.94
N HIS A 257 -2.69 -11.48 9.92
CA HIS A 257 -1.92 -11.44 8.69
C HIS A 257 -1.41 -10.05 8.34
N ALA A 258 -0.26 -10.01 7.63
CA ALA A 258 0.29 -8.85 6.95
C ALA A 258 0.68 -9.26 5.52
N SER A 259 -0.31 -9.43 4.63
CA SER A 259 -0.10 -10.13 3.36
C SER A 259 -0.92 -9.62 2.16
N ALA A 260 -1.49 -8.42 2.24
CA ALA A 260 -2.27 -7.75 1.18
C ALA A 260 -3.27 -8.71 0.48
N GLY A 261 -3.26 -8.82 -0.85
CA GLY A 261 -4.15 -9.69 -1.64
C GLY A 261 -4.04 -11.20 -1.36
N THR A 262 -3.03 -11.64 -0.60
CA THR A 262 -2.92 -13.02 -0.08
C THR A 262 -3.87 -13.27 1.11
N GLY A 263 -4.30 -12.21 1.81
CA GLY A 263 -5.14 -12.26 3.02
C GLY A 263 -6.43 -13.06 2.92
N PRO A 264 -7.23 -12.96 1.85
CA PRO A 264 -8.47 -13.73 1.70
C PRO A 264 -8.29 -15.24 1.87
N GLY A 265 -7.15 -15.82 1.45
CA GLY A 265 -6.86 -17.24 1.68
C GLY A 265 -6.71 -17.62 3.15
N ILE A 266 -6.22 -16.67 3.98
CA ILE A 266 -6.11 -16.89 5.43
C ILE A 266 -7.50 -16.92 6.08
N PHE A 267 -8.42 -16.09 5.60
CA PHE A 267 -9.82 -16.10 6.06
C PHE A 267 -10.57 -17.35 5.57
N ASP A 268 -10.31 -17.83 4.34
CA ASP A 268 -10.81 -19.14 3.87
C ASP A 268 -10.37 -20.27 4.80
N ALA A 269 -9.09 -20.27 5.20
CA ALA A 269 -8.56 -21.26 6.15
C ALA A 269 -9.20 -21.13 7.55
N ALA A 270 -9.46 -19.90 8.03
CA ALA A 270 -10.13 -19.65 9.30
C ALA A 270 -11.56 -20.23 9.31
N GLN A 271 -12.36 -19.94 8.27
CA GLN A 271 -13.70 -20.52 8.10
C GLN A 271 -13.65 -22.05 8.00
N ALA A 272 -12.70 -22.61 7.22
CA ALA A 272 -12.57 -24.05 7.06
C ALA A 272 -12.15 -24.77 8.36
N ALA A 273 -11.42 -24.10 9.23
CA ALA A 273 -10.94 -24.61 10.52
C ALA A 273 -11.92 -24.36 11.68
N ASP A 274 -13.03 -23.65 11.44
CA ASP A 274 -13.93 -23.13 12.49
C ASP A 274 -13.13 -22.31 13.55
N ARG A 275 -12.27 -21.38 13.09
CA ARG A 275 -11.36 -20.53 13.89
C ARG A 275 -11.52 -19.06 13.51
N PHE A 276 -10.70 -18.19 14.09
CA PHE A 276 -10.77 -16.76 13.92
C PHE A 276 -9.51 -16.17 13.24
N ALA A 277 -9.65 -14.95 12.73
CA ALA A 277 -8.55 -14.20 12.14
C ALA A 277 -8.61 -12.71 12.53
N ILE A 278 -7.47 -12.01 12.36
CA ILE A 278 -7.35 -10.56 12.48
C ILE A 278 -6.88 -10.03 11.13
N GLY A 279 -7.61 -9.03 10.61
CA GLY A 279 -7.34 -8.37 9.35
C GLY A 279 -6.27 -7.27 9.45
N VAL A 280 -5.94 -6.67 8.30
CA VAL A 280 -4.89 -5.65 8.19
C VAL A 280 -5.32 -4.53 7.24
N ASP A 281 -4.74 -3.34 7.41
CA ASP A 281 -4.86 -2.12 6.61
C ASP A 281 -6.24 -1.47 6.69
N ALA A 282 -7.30 -2.20 6.34
CA ALA A 282 -8.70 -1.77 6.41
C ALA A 282 -9.47 -2.57 7.48
N ASP A 283 -10.65 -2.10 7.88
CA ASP A 283 -11.61 -2.95 8.59
C ASP A 283 -12.12 -4.05 7.64
N GLN A 284 -11.37 -5.17 7.59
CA GLN A 284 -11.66 -6.25 6.65
C GLN A 284 -12.93 -7.03 7.02
N SER A 285 -13.46 -6.89 8.23
CA SER A 285 -14.78 -7.43 8.54
C SER A 285 -15.90 -6.74 7.75
N ARG A 286 -15.64 -5.52 7.21
CA ARG A 286 -16.56 -4.73 6.39
C ARG A 286 -16.21 -4.75 4.92
N THR A 287 -14.90 -4.63 4.57
CA THR A 287 -14.47 -4.62 3.16
C THR A 287 -14.52 -6.01 2.53
N LEU A 288 -14.46 -7.06 3.36
CA LEU A 288 -14.60 -8.48 3.02
C LEU A 288 -15.75 -9.12 3.83
N ASP A 289 -16.96 -8.60 3.67
CA ASP A 289 -18.18 -8.96 4.44
C ASP A 289 -18.47 -10.47 4.45
N GLU A 290 -18.02 -11.20 3.43
CA GLU A 290 -18.10 -12.65 3.33
C GLU A 290 -17.28 -13.43 4.39
N TYR A 291 -16.36 -12.76 5.08
CA TYR A 291 -15.54 -13.30 6.17
C TYR A 291 -15.82 -12.64 7.53
N SER A 292 -16.89 -11.82 7.62
CA SER A 292 -17.22 -11.09 8.86
C SER A 292 -17.43 -12.00 10.06
N ASP A 293 -17.84 -13.27 9.82
CA ASP A 293 -18.07 -14.30 10.81
C ASP A 293 -16.80 -14.85 11.49
N VAL A 294 -15.62 -14.61 10.90
CA VAL A 294 -14.34 -15.08 11.44
C VAL A 294 -13.35 -13.95 11.72
N ILE A 295 -13.54 -12.73 11.19
CA ILE A 295 -12.65 -11.59 11.42
C ILE A 295 -13.03 -10.88 12.71
N ILE A 296 -12.30 -11.17 13.80
CA ILE A 296 -12.56 -10.62 15.14
C ILE A 296 -12.07 -9.18 15.32
N GLY A 297 -11.24 -8.70 14.44
CA GLY A 297 -10.70 -7.34 14.42
C GLY A 297 -9.81 -7.12 13.23
N SER A 298 -9.36 -5.87 13.04
CA SER A 298 -8.40 -5.51 12.00
C SER A 298 -7.45 -4.44 12.52
N ALA A 299 -6.15 -4.62 12.30
CA ALA A 299 -5.15 -3.58 12.50
C ALA A 299 -5.22 -2.63 11.29
N VAL A 300 -5.71 -1.42 11.51
CA VAL A 300 -6.03 -0.47 10.44
C VAL A 300 -5.00 0.64 10.34
N LYS A 301 -4.80 1.15 9.12
CA LYS A 301 -4.06 2.38 8.85
C LYS A 301 -4.84 3.23 7.85
N TYR A 302 -4.95 4.52 8.16
CA TYR A 302 -5.77 5.46 7.38
C TYR A 302 -4.98 6.01 6.18
N ILE A 303 -4.65 5.13 5.23
CA ILE A 303 -3.91 5.47 4.00
C ILE A 303 -4.70 6.47 3.16
N ASN A 304 -6.02 6.30 3.11
CA ASN A 304 -6.93 7.20 2.42
C ASN A 304 -6.84 8.64 2.92
N GLU A 305 -6.61 8.88 4.21
CA GLU A 305 -6.39 10.22 4.73
C GLU A 305 -5.06 10.80 4.24
N GLY A 306 -3.98 10.00 4.24
CA GLY A 306 -2.67 10.45 3.75
C GLY A 306 -2.66 10.79 2.26
N THR A 307 -3.30 9.98 1.41
CA THR A 307 -3.38 10.26 -0.03
C THR A 307 -4.32 11.43 -0.34
N TYR A 308 -5.41 11.58 0.42
CA TYR A 308 -6.28 12.75 0.38
C TYR A 308 -5.51 14.04 0.71
N ASP A 309 -4.76 14.04 1.82
CA ASP A 309 -4.00 15.20 2.27
C ASP A 309 -2.91 15.58 1.26
N CYS A 310 -2.17 14.60 0.73
CA CYS A 310 -1.13 14.84 -0.25
C CYS A 310 -1.69 15.43 -1.55
N ALA A 311 -2.77 14.87 -2.10
CA ALA A 311 -3.43 15.40 -3.30
C ALA A 311 -4.00 16.80 -3.06
N THR A 312 -4.61 17.05 -1.90
CA THR A 312 -5.14 18.36 -1.51
C THR A 312 -4.03 19.41 -1.36
N ALA A 313 -2.87 19.04 -0.81
CA ALA A 313 -1.73 19.93 -0.67
C ALA A 313 -1.21 20.37 -2.06
N VAL A 314 -1.12 19.46 -3.03
CA VAL A 314 -0.75 19.82 -4.41
C VAL A 314 -1.82 20.70 -5.05
N ALA A 315 -3.10 20.35 -4.92
CA ALA A 315 -4.22 21.11 -5.49
C ALA A 315 -4.35 22.54 -4.94
N THR A 316 -3.87 22.77 -3.71
CA THR A 316 -3.93 24.08 -3.03
C THR A 316 -2.60 24.82 -3.00
N ASP A 317 -1.58 24.36 -3.73
CA ASP A 317 -0.22 24.94 -3.78
C ASP A 317 0.44 25.03 -2.38
N ASP A 318 0.22 23.99 -1.54
CA ASP A 318 0.76 23.88 -0.16
C ASP A 318 1.67 22.63 0.00
N TRP A 319 2.48 22.34 -1.03
CA TRP A 319 3.39 21.18 -1.04
C TRP A 319 4.31 21.12 0.17
N ASP A 320 4.79 22.26 0.64
CA ASP A 320 5.69 22.36 1.80
C ASP A 320 5.08 21.75 3.09
N SER A 321 3.75 21.61 3.16
CA SER A 321 3.08 21.00 4.32
C SER A 321 3.19 19.48 4.38
N VAL A 322 3.48 18.83 3.24
CA VAL A 322 3.54 17.36 3.10
C VAL A 322 4.89 16.84 2.63
N ALA A 323 5.75 17.70 2.08
CA ALA A 323 7.06 17.32 1.58
C ALA A 323 7.95 16.68 2.65
N GLY A 324 8.76 15.72 2.25
CA GLY A 324 9.69 15.03 3.15
C GLY A 324 9.10 13.76 3.76
N SER A 325 9.60 13.38 4.94
CA SER A 325 9.18 12.15 5.62
C SER A 325 8.06 12.43 6.61
N ASN A 326 6.90 11.78 6.42
CA ASN A 326 5.73 11.82 7.28
C ASN A 326 5.58 10.46 7.96
N VAL A 327 5.92 10.36 9.23
CA VAL A 327 5.73 9.15 10.04
C VAL A 327 4.46 9.33 10.87
N LEU A 328 3.50 8.44 10.68
CA LEU A 328 2.14 8.56 11.21
C LEU A 328 1.80 7.34 12.07
N GLY A 329 1.58 7.54 13.35
CA GLY A 329 1.33 6.50 14.34
C GLY A 329 0.02 6.67 15.10
N LEU A 330 -0.01 6.08 16.30
CA LEU A 330 -1.12 6.20 17.24
C LEU A 330 -1.27 7.64 17.81
N GLU A 331 -0.17 8.41 17.92
CA GLU A 331 -0.23 9.80 18.38
C GLU A 331 -0.95 10.68 17.37
N GLU A 332 -0.78 10.43 16.07
CA GLU A 332 -1.44 11.11 14.95
C GLU A 332 -2.83 10.54 14.65
N GLU A 333 -3.29 9.53 15.39
CA GLU A 333 -4.54 8.81 15.12
C GLU A 333 -4.59 8.16 13.72
N ALA A 334 -3.41 7.88 13.13
CA ALA A 334 -3.27 7.39 11.75
C ALA A 334 -3.25 5.86 11.63
N VAL A 335 -3.09 5.17 12.75
CA VAL A 335 -3.21 3.70 12.86
C VAL A 335 -4.06 3.34 14.05
N ASP A 336 -4.72 2.17 14.02
CA ASP A 336 -5.54 1.68 15.11
C ASP A 336 -5.75 0.16 15.05
N LEU A 337 -6.45 -0.36 16.03
CA LEU A 337 -7.11 -1.66 16.01
C LEU A 337 -8.62 -1.46 16.15
N VAL A 338 -9.37 -1.99 15.21
CA VAL A 338 -10.85 -1.99 15.24
C VAL A 338 -11.36 -3.40 15.50
N VAL A 339 -12.43 -3.51 16.27
CA VAL A 339 -13.13 -4.80 16.51
C VAL A 339 -14.00 -5.12 15.30
N GLY A 340 -14.03 -6.40 14.89
CA GLY A 340 -14.86 -6.86 13.78
C GLY A 340 -16.34 -6.61 14.00
N GLN A 341 -17.07 -6.26 12.93
CA GLN A 341 -18.47 -5.78 13.01
C GLN A 341 -19.45 -6.76 13.68
N GLU A 342 -19.16 -8.06 13.66
CA GLU A 342 -20.03 -9.07 14.31
C GLU A 342 -19.56 -9.41 15.73
N PHE A 343 -18.44 -8.85 16.18
CA PHE A 343 -17.80 -9.19 17.44
C PHE A 343 -17.88 -8.08 18.51
N GLU A 344 -18.37 -6.87 18.19
CA GLU A 344 -18.41 -5.73 19.10
C GLU A 344 -19.08 -6.07 20.45
N ASP A 345 -20.20 -6.81 20.42
CA ASP A 345 -20.94 -7.21 21.62
C ASP A 345 -20.41 -8.51 22.28
N LEU A 346 -19.43 -9.19 21.66
CA LEU A 346 -18.89 -10.47 22.12
C LEU A 346 -17.53 -10.33 22.82
N MET A 347 -16.84 -9.22 22.63
CA MET A 347 -15.54 -8.98 23.24
C MET A 347 -15.65 -8.77 24.76
N PRO A 348 -14.71 -9.31 25.55
CA PRO A 348 -14.68 -9.07 26.98
C PRO A 348 -14.27 -7.63 27.30
N ASP A 349 -14.80 -7.03 28.37
CA ASP A 349 -14.43 -5.70 28.86
C ASP A 349 -12.89 -5.56 29.07
N GLU A 350 -12.21 -6.67 29.38
CA GLU A 350 -10.74 -6.72 29.56
C GLU A 350 -9.97 -6.41 28.26
N LEU A 351 -10.55 -6.70 27.09
CA LEU A 351 -9.93 -6.36 25.81
C LEU A 351 -9.82 -4.85 25.65
N ASP A 352 -10.89 -4.11 25.89
CA ASP A 352 -10.91 -2.66 25.78
C ASP A 352 -9.89 -2.03 26.75
N GLU A 353 -9.83 -2.54 27.98
CA GLU A 353 -8.85 -2.09 29.00
C GLU A 353 -7.40 -2.35 28.52
N ASN A 354 -7.12 -3.55 28.00
CA ASN A 354 -5.77 -3.93 27.55
C ASN A 354 -5.33 -3.14 26.30
N ILE A 355 -6.23 -2.90 25.34
CA ILE A 355 -5.95 -2.12 24.14
C ILE A 355 -5.68 -0.67 24.50
N GLU A 356 -6.53 -0.05 25.35
CA GLU A 356 -6.34 1.35 25.72
C GLU A 356 -5.07 1.55 26.58
N ASP A 357 -4.77 0.63 27.51
CA ASP A 357 -3.53 0.64 28.28
C ASP A 357 -2.28 0.47 27.39
N ALA A 358 -2.37 -0.34 26.34
CA ALA A 358 -1.28 -0.54 25.39
C ALA A 358 -1.09 0.71 24.50
N ARG A 359 -2.18 1.25 23.95
CA ARG A 359 -2.20 2.48 23.15
C ARG A 359 -1.56 3.65 23.92
N GLN A 360 -2.04 3.91 25.15
CA GLN A 360 -1.52 4.99 25.95
C GLN A 360 -0.05 4.78 26.31
N ALA A 361 0.37 3.54 26.59
CA ALA A 361 1.76 3.24 26.92
C ALA A 361 2.72 3.44 25.72
N ILE A 362 2.24 3.23 24.50
CA ILE A 362 3.00 3.52 23.26
C ILE A 362 3.10 5.04 23.08
N ILE A 363 2.00 5.76 23.13
CA ILE A 363 1.95 7.24 22.97
C ILE A 363 2.80 7.95 24.02
N ASP A 364 2.78 7.48 25.28
CA ASP A 364 3.58 8.04 26.36
C ASP A 364 5.07 7.66 26.29
N GLY A 365 5.45 6.73 25.38
CA GLY A 365 6.81 6.20 25.24
C GLY A 365 7.23 5.28 26.37
N ASP A 366 6.27 4.73 27.13
CA ASP A 366 6.52 3.74 28.20
C ASP A 366 6.77 2.33 27.65
N VAL A 367 6.35 2.10 26.40
CA VAL A 367 6.60 0.87 25.62
C VAL A 367 7.35 1.23 24.34
N ASP A 368 8.51 0.62 24.17
CA ASP A 368 9.30 0.66 22.95
C ASP A 368 8.87 -0.56 22.09
N VAL A 369 7.98 -0.31 21.11
CA VAL A 369 7.47 -1.38 20.23
C VAL A 369 8.61 -1.85 19.33
N PRO A 370 8.91 -3.17 19.26
CA PRO A 370 10.00 -3.66 18.44
C PRO A 370 9.84 -3.30 16.98
N CYS A 371 10.79 -2.53 16.46
CA CYS A 371 10.89 -2.20 15.04
C CYS A 371 12.34 -1.95 14.64
N ASP A 372 12.87 -2.79 13.78
CA ASP A 372 14.23 -2.67 13.23
C ASP A 372 14.21 -2.16 11.77
N HIS A 373 13.07 -1.64 11.32
CA HIS A 373 12.88 -1.16 9.96
C HIS A 373 13.07 0.37 9.89
N ASP A 374 13.69 0.87 8.80
CA ASP A 374 13.96 2.31 8.61
C ASP A 374 12.69 3.17 8.52
N GLY A 375 11.52 2.56 8.39
CA GLY A 375 10.22 3.23 8.33
C GLY A 375 9.43 3.19 9.65
N CYS A 376 10.09 2.97 10.79
CA CYS A 376 9.45 2.97 12.12
C CYS A 376 9.73 4.24 12.89
#